data_1ac542edae6abc320752201a7408e133
#
_entry.id   1ac542edae6abc320752201a7408e133
#
_cell.length_a   1.000
_cell.length_b   1.000
_cell.length_c   1.000
_cell.angle_alpha   90.00
_cell.angle_beta   90.00
_cell.angle_gamma   90.00
#
_symmetry.space_group_name_H-M   'P 1'
#
loop_
_entity.id
_entity.type
_entity.pdbx_description
1 polymer ?
#
loop_
_entity_poly.entity_id
_entity_poly.type
_entity_poly.pdbx_seq_one_letter_code
_entity_poly.pdbx_strand_id
1 'polypeptide(L)'
;MADGGEGTAQAFCDVINGKMVDVNTLDAYHRKIRAGICLSQEEDIAIIDVASCIGLSMVDKKDRNPMITSSKGVGILIKQALSFGVSKIIIGLGGSSTNDGGMGLLSEFGVRFYDSNRELLRPNTYALGKIAFIDKRAFSIPSNV
;
A
#
# COMPACT_ATOMS: atom_id res chain seq x y z
N MET A 1 -4.01 11.98 18.62
CA MET A 1 -3.11 10.83 18.88
C MET A 1 -3.12 10.00 17.61
N ALA A 2 -1.96 9.70 17.03
CA ALA A 2 -1.87 8.89 15.81
C ALA A 2 -2.19 7.42 16.15
N ASP A 3 -3.17 6.84 15.45
CA ASP A 3 -3.67 5.49 15.70
C ASP A 3 -3.36 4.50 14.55
N GLY A 4 -2.51 4.91 13.62
CA GLY A 4 -2.17 4.17 12.40
C GLY A 4 -3.10 4.41 11.23
N GLY A 5 -4.14 5.23 11.40
CA GLY A 5 -5.07 5.62 10.34
C GLY A 5 -4.68 6.90 9.62
N GLU A 6 -5.68 7.57 9.03
CA GLU A 6 -5.53 8.80 8.27
C GLU A 6 -4.84 9.91 9.09
N GLY A 7 -3.82 10.56 8.50
CA GLY A 7 -3.04 11.62 9.12
C GLY A 7 -1.92 11.16 10.05
N THR A 8 -1.72 9.86 10.24
CA THR A 8 -0.64 9.32 11.06
C THR A 8 0.73 9.72 10.52
N ALA A 9 0.96 9.58 9.20
CA ALA A 9 2.23 9.96 8.58
C ALA A 9 2.53 11.45 8.77
N GLN A 10 1.52 12.35 8.63
CA GLN A 10 1.69 13.78 8.86
C GLN A 10 2.04 14.07 10.32
N ALA A 11 1.31 13.46 11.27
CA ALA A 11 1.55 13.70 12.70
C ALA A 11 2.97 13.27 13.15
N PHE A 12 3.45 12.14 12.64
CA PHE A 12 4.84 11.73 12.88
C PHE A 12 5.84 12.64 12.17
N CYS A 13 5.54 13.08 10.94
CA CYS A 13 6.39 13.95 10.15
C CYS A 13 6.72 15.26 10.89
N ASP A 14 5.70 15.83 11.56
CA ASP A 14 5.86 17.04 12.35
C ASP A 14 6.78 16.81 13.57
N VAL A 15 6.73 15.61 14.18
CA VAL A 15 7.55 15.25 15.35
C VAL A 15 9.02 14.99 15.00
N ILE A 16 9.27 14.30 13.88
CA ILE A 16 10.63 13.92 13.47
C ILE A 16 11.28 14.95 12.54
N ASN A 17 10.71 16.15 12.43
CA ASN A 17 11.15 17.20 11.52
C ASN A 17 11.33 16.68 10.08
N GLY A 18 10.43 15.79 9.66
CA GLY A 18 10.42 15.21 8.34
C GLY A 18 9.76 16.12 7.30
N LYS A 19 9.76 15.67 6.05
CA LYS A 19 9.11 16.35 4.93
C LYS A 19 8.08 15.46 4.27
N MET A 20 6.85 15.98 4.13
CA MET A 20 5.82 15.32 3.31
C MET A 20 6.13 15.48 1.82
N VAL A 21 6.15 14.37 1.10
CA VAL A 21 6.37 14.29 -0.34
C VAL A 21 5.18 13.59 -0.99
N ASP A 22 4.53 14.27 -1.92
CA ASP A 22 3.43 13.69 -2.68
C ASP A 22 3.95 12.85 -3.85
N VAL A 23 3.47 11.62 -3.96
CA VAL A 23 3.82 10.68 -5.03
C VAL A 23 2.57 10.17 -5.75
N ASN A 24 2.75 9.76 -7.00
CA ASN A 24 1.66 9.15 -7.76
C ASN A 24 1.44 7.70 -7.30
N THR A 25 0.18 7.35 -7.07
CA THR A 25 -0.23 5.99 -6.71
C THR A 25 -1.63 5.68 -7.24
N LEU A 26 -2.25 4.62 -6.73
CA LEU A 26 -3.60 4.20 -7.05
C LEU A 26 -4.46 4.18 -5.77
N ASP A 27 -5.73 4.50 -5.91
CA ASP A 27 -6.69 4.23 -4.86
C ASP A 27 -7.12 2.74 -4.83
N ALA A 28 -7.99 2.40 -3.90
CA ALA A 28 -8.49 1.03 -3.73
C ALA A 28 -9.20 0.48 -4.99
N TYR A 29 -9.70 1.34 -5.88
CA TYR A 29 -10.39 1.02 -7.14
C TYR A 29 -9.49 1.17 -8.37
N HIS A 30 -8.18 1.27 -8.19
CA HIS A 30 -7.17 1.46 -9.25
C HIS A 30 -7.26 2.80 -10.01
N ARG A 31 -7.90 3.83 -9.45
CA ARG A 31 -7.88 5.17 -10.01
C ARG A 31 -6.56 5.86 -9.64
N LYS A 32 -5.99 6.62 -10.57
CA LYS A 32 -4.76 7.39 -10.33
C LYS A 32 -5.01 8.52 -9.34
N ILE A 33 -4.22 8.59 -8.29
CA ILE A 33 -4.26 9.62 -7.25
C ILE A 33 -2.85 10.02 -6.84
N ARG A 34 -2.76 11.07 -6.03
CA ARG A 34 -1.54 11.42 -5.28
C ARG A 34 -1.74 11.10 -3.82
N ALA A 35 -0.69 10.64 -3.15
CA ALA A 35 -0.69 10.38 -1.72
C ALA A 35 0.65 10.80 -1.10
N GLY A 36 0.63 11.18 0.17
CA GLY A 36 1.80 11.65 0.88
C GLY A 36 2.63 10.52 1.47
N ILE A 37 3.95 10.69 1.44
CA ILE A 37 4.93 9.92 2.20
C ILE A 37 5.69 10.92 3.07
N CYS A 38 5.79 10.67 4.38
CA CYS A 38 6.72 11.41 5.21
C CYS A 38 8.13 10.84 5.05
N LEU A 39 9.10 11.68 4.78
CA LEU A 39 10.52 11.33 4.68
C LEU A 39 11.31 12.11 5.70
N SER A 40 12.16 11.44 6.46
CA SER A 40 13.22 12.04 7.27
C SER A 40 14.55 11.44 6.85
N GLN A 41 15.42 12.29 6.29
CA GLN A 41 16.78 11.89 5.92
C GLN A 41 17.67 11.73 7.16
N GLU A 42 17.40 12.53 8.20
CA GLU A 42 18.15 12.47 9.47
C GLU A 42 17.92 11.13 10.18
N GLU A 43 16.67 10.65 10.20
CA GLU A 43 16.29 9.38 10.82
C GLU A 43 16.39 8.19 9.86
N ASP A 44 16.70 8.44 8.59
CA ASP A 44 16.74 7.43 7.51
C ASP A 44 15.45 6.60 7.40
N ILE A 45 14.30 7.29 7.45
CA ILE A 45 12.98 6.66 7.58
C ILE A 45 11.96 7.24 6.61
N ALA A 46 11.06 6.39 6.12
CA ALA A 46 9.82 6.78 5.51
C ALA A 46 8.61 6.34 6.36
N ILE A 47 7.59 7.18 6.45
CA ILE A 47 6.34 6.84 7.13
C ILE A 47 5.19 7.00 6.16
N ILE A 48 4.36 5.97 6.07
CA ILE A 48 3.20 5.87 5.19
C ILE A 48 1.98 5.52 6.03
N ASP A 49 0.85 6.18 5.84
CA ASP A 49 -0.43 5.62 6.25
C ASP A 49 -1.16 5.05 5.02
N VAL A 50 -1.67 3.83 5.12
CA VAL A 50 -2.38 3.19 4.00
C VAL A 50 -3.66 3.93 3.65
N ALA A 51 -4.25 4.64 4.62
CA ALA A 51 -5.45 5.43 4.44
C ALA A 51 -5.25 6.61 3.47
N SER A 52 -4.01 7.08 3.27
CA SER A 52 -3.70 8.15 2.31
C SER A 52 -3.95 7.74 0.86
N CYS A 53 -4.00 6.44 0.55
CA CYS A 53 -4.30 5.96 -0.79
C CYS A 53 -5.50 5.00 -0.86
N ILE A 54 -5.71 4.15 0.14
CA ILE A 54 -6.80 3.18 0.15
C ILE A 54 -7.76 3.40 1.33
N GLY A 55 -7.88 4.64 1.80
CA GLY A 55 -8.70 4.99 2.94
C GLY A 55 -10.21 4.78 2.71
N LEU A 56 -10.91 4.33 3.76
CA LEU A 56 -12.35 4.17 3.73
C LEU A 56 -13.09 5.52 3.62
N SER A 57 -12.48 6.60 4.12
CA SER A 57 -12.96 7.97 4.00
C SER A 57 -12.98 8.48 2.55
N MET A 58 -12.13 7.91 1.68
CA MET A 58 -12.04 8.26 0.25
C MET A 58 -13.15 7.63 -0.60
N VAL A 59 -13.98 6.76 -0.01
CA VAL A 59 -15.01 5.99 -0.73
C VAL A 59 -16.39 6.38 -0.23
N ASP A 60 -17.23 6.90 -1.12
CA ASP A 60 -18.63 7.18 -0.82
C ASP A 60 -19.33 5.92 -0.30
N LYS A 61 -20.18 6.07 0.72
CA LYS A 61 -20.86 4.93 1.38
C LYS A 61 -21.59 4.02 0.39
N LYS A 62 -22.23 4.60 -0.64
CA LYS A 62 -22.97 3.88 -1.68
C LYS A 62 -22.08 3.04 -2.61
N ASP A 63 -20.81 3.39 -2.72
CA ASP A 63 -19.86 2.78 -3.65
C ASP A 63 -18.91 1.78 -2.94
N ARG A 64 -19.08 1.59 -1.64
CA ARG A 64 -18.25 0.68 -0.84
C ARG A 64 -18.50 -0.77 -1.21
N ASN A 65 -17.52 -1.38 -1.86
CA ASN A 65 -17.54 -2.80 -2.19
C ASN A 65 -16.16 -3.42 -1.93
N PRO A 66 -15.93 -4.02 -0.75
CA PRO A 66 -14.64 -4.57 -0.39
C PRO A 66 -14.21 -5.73 -1.28
N MET A 67 -15.12 -6.37 -2.01
CA MET A 67 -14.81 -7.52 -2.86
C MET A 67 -13.95 -7.16 -4.08
N ILE A 68 -14.02 -5.92 -4.56
CA ILE A 68 -13.31 -5.47 -5.77
C ILE A 68 -12.15 -4.52 -5.48
N THR A 69 -11.94 -4.16 -4.22
CA THR A 69 -10.85 -3.26 -3.82
C THR A 69 -9.52 -3.99 -3.69
N SER A 70 -8.43 -3.23 -3.81
CA SER A 70 -7.06 -3.76 -3.83
C SER A 70 -6.10 -2.86 -3.07
N SER A 71 -5.17 -3.47 -2.37
CA SER A 71 -4.04 -2.82 -1.69
C SER A 71 -2.88 -2.43 -2.63
N LYS A 72 -3.07 -2.50 -3.95
CA LYS A 72 -2.02 -2.25 -4.94
C LYS A 72 -1.37 -0.87 -4.78
N GLY A 73 -2.15 0.16 -4.48
CA GLY A 73 -1.66 1.51 -4.25
C GLY A 73 -0.65 1.61 -3.10
N VAL A 74 -0.84 0.81 -2.04
CA VAL A 74 0.12 0.73 -0.92
C VAL A 74 1.46 0.16 -1.40
N GLY A 75 1.44 -0.90 -2.23
CA GLY A 75 2.66 -1.46 -2.83
C GLY A 75 3.43 -0.42 -3.65
N ILE A 76 2.72 0.44 -4.39
CA ILE A 76 3.33 1.54 -5.13
C ILE A 76 3.95 2.56 -4.18
N LEU A 77 3.26 2.96 -3.10
CA LEU A 77 3.80 3.89 -2.09
C LEU A 77 5.08 3.35 -1.46
N ILE A 78 5.10 2.07 -1.08
CA ILE A 78 6.29 1.43 -0.51
C ILE A 78 7.44 1.45 -1.52
N LYS A 79 7.20 1.13 -2.80
CA LYS A 79 8.24 1.23 -3.84
C LYS A 79 8.78 2.64 -4.00
N GLN A 80 7.92 3.64 -3.95
CA GLN A 80 8.34 5.05 -3.99
C GLN A 80 9.20 5.39 -2.76
N ALA A 81 8.78 4.98 -1.55
CA ALA A 81 9.58 5.17 -0.35
C ALA A 81 10.97 4.54 -0.47
N LEU A 82 11.04 3.29 -0.95
CA LEU A 82 12.31 2.59 -1.21
C LEU A 82 13.20 3.33 -2.21
N SER A 83 12.61 3.98 -3.22
CA SER A 83 13.36 4.74 -4.23
C SER A 83 14.05 6.00 -3.67
N PHE A 84 13.64 6.48 -2.50
CA PHE A 84 14.31 7.57 -1.77
C PHE A 84 15.55 7.09 -0.98
N GLY A 85 15.83 5.79 -0.96
CA GLY A 85 17.02 5.21 -0.34
C GLY A 85 16.94 5.06 1.18
N VAL A 86 15.75 5.13 1.78
CA VAL A 86 15.57 4.93 3.23
C VAL A 86 15.84 3.48 3.63
N SER A 87 16.35 3.27 4.84
CA SER A 87 16.61 1.95 5.41
C SER A 87 15.46 1.43 6.28
N LYS A 88 14.47 2.27 6.58
CA LYS A 88 13.32 1.90 7.41
C LYS A 88 12.03 2.48 6.86
N ILE A 89 10.98 1.67 6.86
CA ILE A 89 9.63 2.12 6.49
C ILE A 89 8.66 1.75 7.62
N ILE A 90 7.94 2.75 8.14
CA ILE A 90 6.84 2.56 9.07
C ILE A 90 5.53 2.68 8.30
N ILE A 91 4.64 1.71 8.48
CA ILE A 91 3.35 1.68 7.79
C ILE A 91 2.22 1.66 8.82
N GLY A 92 1.41 2.72 8.82
CA GLY A 92 0.16 2.77 9.57
C GLY A 92 -0.94 2.04 8.80
N LEU A 93 -1.58 1.03 9.42
CA LEU A 93 -2.55 0.14 8.75
C LEU A 93 -4.02 0.50 8.99
N GLY A 94 -4.29 1.55 9.78
CA GLY A 94 -5.66 1.94 10.13
C GLY A 94 -6.44 2.54 8.96
N GLY A 95 -7.78 2.51 9.03
CA GLY A 95 -8.67 3.20 8.10
C GLY A 95 -8.77 2.65 6.68
N SER A 96 -8.22 1.47 6.38
CA SER A 96 -8.25 0.86 5.05
C SER A 96 -9.66 0.50 4.56
N SER A 97 -9.92 0.64 3.26
CA SER A 97 -11.12 0.18 2.55
C SER A 97 -10.93 -1.16 1.83
N THR A 98 -9.80 -1.83 2.00
CA THR A 98 -9.44 -3.07 1.31
C THR A 98 -9.45 -4.27 2.24
N ASN A 99 -9.68 -5.45 1.70
CA ASN A 99 -9.68 -6.73 2.42
C ASN A 99 -9.06 -7.85 1.57
N ASP A 100 -8.10 -7.48 0.70
CA ASP A 100 -7.46 -8.38 -0.26
C ASP A 100 -6.27 -9.18 0.30
N GLY A 101 -6.09 -9.19 1.63
CA GLY A 101 -4.99 -9.91 2.27
C GLY A 101 -3.59 -9.44 1.85
N GLY A 102 -3.47 -8.21 1.34
CA GLY A 102 -2.20 -7.70 0.81
C GLY A 102 -1.84 -8.21 -0.59
N MET A 103 -2.75 -8.91 -1.26
CA MET A 103 -2.52 -9.47 -2.60
C MET A 103 -2.08 -8.40 -3.61
N GLY A 104 -2.74 -7.22 -3.56
CA GLY A 104 -2.39 -6.09 -4.41
C GLY A 104 -0.99 -5.55 -4.12
N LEU A 105 -0.67 -5.34 -2.85
CA LEU A 105 0.64 -4.89 -2.39
C LEU A 105 1.74 -5.85 -2.84
N LEU A 106 1.59 -7.15 -2.57
CA LEU A 106 2.59 -8.17 -2.92
C LEU A 106 2.79 -8.29 -4.43
N SER A 107 1.73 -8.05 -5.23
CA SER A 107 1.83 -8.09 -6.69
C SER A 107 2.77 -7.02 -7.25
N GLU A 108 2.90 -5.86 -6.57
CA GLU A 108 3.84 -4.81 -6.94
C GLU A 108 5.30 -5.24 -6.70
N PHE A 109 5.54 -6.14 -5.77
CA PHE A 109 6.87 -6.72 -5.49
C PHE A 109 7.16 -8.00 -6.26
N GLY A 110 6.35 -8.33 -7.30
CA GLY A 110 6.62 -9.44 -8.19
C GLY A 110 5.94 -10.76 -7.84
N VAL A 111 5.17 -10.83 -6.74
CA VAL A 111 4.36 -12.02 -6.45
C VAL A 111 3.23 -12.14 -7.47
N ARG A 112 2.99 -13.34 -7.96
CA ARG A 112 1.91 -13.65 -8.89
C ARG A 112 1.00 -14.72 -8.29
N PHE A 113 -0.30 -14.56 -8.49
CA PHE A 113 -1.35 -15.41 -7.94
C PHE A 113 -2.12 -16.03 -9.08
N TYR A 114 -2.33 -17.34 -9.05
CA TYR A 114 -2.98 -18.08 -10.12
C TYR A 114 -4.12 -18.94 -9.57
N ASP A 115 -5.15 -19.13 -10.37
CA ASP A 115 -6.23 -20.06 -10.09
C ASP A 115 -5.86 -21.52 -10.40
N SER A 116 -6.83 -22.44 -10.27
CA SER A 116 -6.68 -23.86 -10.55
C SER A 116 -6.37 -24.15 -12.02
N ASN A 117 -6.75 -23.26 -12.93
CA ASN A 117 -6.49 -23.39 -14.38
C ASN A 117 -5.15 -22.75 -14.79
N ARG A 118 -4.34 -22.28 -13.84
CA ARG A 118 -3.12 -21.53 -14.08
C ARG A 118 -3.33 -20.15 -14.72
N GLU A 119 -4.52 -19.59 -14.62
CA GLU A 119 -4.80 -18.24 -15.07
C GLU A 119 -4.37 -17.22 -14.01
N LEU A 120 -3.72 -16.13 -14.46
CA LEU A 120 -3.26 -15.06 -13.57
C LEU A 120 -4.46 -14.30 -12.98
N LEU A 121 -4.53 -14.28 -11.67
CA LEU A 121 -5.58 -13.56 -10.93
C LEU A 121 -5.28 -12.07 -10.82
N ARG A 122 -6.30 -11.25 -11.06
CA ARG A 122 -6.24 -9.82 -10.78
C ARG A 122 -6.36 -9.62 -9.26
N PRO A 123 -5.39 -8.93 -8.61
CA PRO A 123 -5.39 -8.76 -7.16
C PRO A 123 -6.57 -7.94 -6.65
N ASN A 124 -7.47 -8.61 -5.93
CA ASN A 124 -8.58 -8.02 -5.16
C ASN A 124 -9.12 -9.06 -4.17
N THR A 125 -10.03 -8.67 -3.31
CA THR A 125 -10.62 -9.58 -2.30
C THR A 125 -11.34 -10.78 -2.93
N TYR A 126 -12.08 -10.57 -4.05
CA TYR A 126 -12.78 -11.66 -4.73
C TYR A 126 -11.83 -12.75 -5.25
N ALA A 127 -10.62 -12.38 -5.62
CA ALA A 127 -9.62 -13.30 -6.12
C ALA A 127 -9.00 -14.19 -5.02
N LEU A 128 -9.03 -13.77 -3.75
CA LEU A 128 -8.44 -14.55 -2.65
C LEU A 128 -8.95 -15.99 -2.60
N GLY A 129 -10.27 -16.17 -2.71
CA GLY A 129 -10.90 -17.49 -2.67
C GLY A 129 -10.60 -18.38 -3.89
N LYS A 130 -9.94 -17.84 -4.92
CA LYS A 130 -9.60 -18.56 -6.16
C LYS A 130 -8.13 -18.93 -6.25
N ILE A 131 -7.30 -18.48 -5.29
CA ILE A 131 -5.86 -18.74 -5.32
C ILE A 131 -5.62 -20.24 -5.15
N ALA A 132 -5.01 -20.85 -6.18
CA ALA A 132 -4.53 -22.24 -6.15
C ALA A 132 -3.00 -22.30 -6.12
N PHE A 133 -2.31 -21.31 -6.73
CA PHE A 133 -0.85 -21.25 -6.79
C PHE A 133 -0.35 -19.83 -6.56
N ILE A 134 0.78 -19.72 -5.85
CA ILE A 134 1.49 -18.46 -5.62
C ILE A 134 2.91 -18.61 -6.17
N ASP A 135 3.25 -17.75 -7.13
CA ASP A 135 4.60 -17.65 -7.68
C ASP A 135 5.32 -16.44 -7.08
N LYS A 136 6.39 -16.70 -6.34
CA LYS A 136 7.23 -15.67 -5.72
C LYS A 136 8.64 -15.59 -6.31
N ARG A 137 8.91 -16.23 -7.44
CA ARG A 137 10.25 -16.23 -8.05
C ARG A 137 10.75 -14.85 -8.44
N ALA A 138 9.83 -13.95 -8.80
CA ALA A 138 10.15 -12.56 -9.12
C ALA A 138 9.98 -11.61 -7.91
N PHE A 139 9.73 -12.14 -6.71
CA PHE A 139 9.63 -11.32 -5.50
C PHE A 139 10.98 -10.72 -5.15
N SER A 140 11.01 -9.40 -5.04
CA SER A 140 12.22 -8.66 -4.70
C SER A 140 11.89 -7.45 -3.83
N ILE A 141 12.59 -7.37 -2.70
CA ILE A 141 12.67 -6.18 -1.84
C ILE A 141 14.16 -5.91 -1.63
N PRO A 142 14.64 -4.66 -1.62
CA PRO A 142 16.02 -4.35 -1.30
C PRO A 142 16.44 -4.95 0.04
N SER A 143 17.64 -5.53 0.10
CA SER A 143 18.14 -6.24 1.30
C SER A 143 18.54 -5.32 2.45
N ASN A 144 18.55 -4.01 2.23
CA ASN A 144 18.96 -2.99 3.20
C ASN A 144 17.77 -2.28 3.89
N VAL A 145 16.56 -2.81 3.75
CA VAL A 145 15.35 -2.27 4.39
C VAL A 145 14.72 -3.28 5.31
#